data_f647bef910d728da43f87b3813cb156a
#
_entry.id   f647bef910d728da43f87b3813cb156a
#
_cell.length_a   1.000
_cell.length_b   1.000
_cell.length_c   1.000
_cell.angle_alpha   90.00
_cell.angle_beta   90.00
_cell.angle_gamma   90.00
#
_symmetry.space_group_name_H-M   'P 1'
#
loop_
_entity.id
_entity.type
_entity.pdbx_description
1 polymer ?
#
loop_
_entity_poly.entity_id
_entity_poly.type
_entity_poly.pdbx_seq_one_letter_code
_entity_poly.pdbx_strand_id
1 'polypeptide(L)'
;MSITEKQRQQQAELHKKLWSIANDLRGNMDASEFRNYILGLIFYRFLSEKAEQEYADALSGEDITYQEAWADEEYREDLKAELIDQVGYFIEPQDLFSAMIREIETQDFDIEHLATAIRKVETSTLGEESENDFIGLFSDMDLSSTRLGNNVKERTALISKVMVNLDDLPFVHSDMEIDMLGDXXXXXXXXXXXXXXXXXXXXXXXXXXXXXXXXXXXXXXXXXXXXXXXXXXXXXXXXXXXXXXXXXXXXXXXXXXXXXXXXXXXXLHDVRYENFDIRNDDTLENPAFLGNTFDAVIANPPYSAKWTADSKFENDERFSGYGKLAPKSKADFAFIQHMVHYLDDEGTMAVVLPHGVLFRGAAEGVIRRYLIEEKNYLEAVIGLPANIFYGTSIPTCILVFKKCRQQDDNVLFIDASNDFEKGKNQNHLSDAQVERIIDTYKRKETIDKYSYSATLQEIADNDYNLNIPRYVDTFEEEAPIDLDQVQQDLKNIDKEIAEIEQEINAYLKELGVLKDE
;
A
#
# COMPACT_ATOMS: atom_id res chain seq x y z
N MET A 1 10.75 2.75 13.28
CA MET A 1 11.98 1.93 13.39
C MET A 1 12.98 2.40 12.35
N SER A 2 14.17 2.77 12.78
CA SER A 2 15.18 3.28 11.86
C SER A 2 15.85 2.15 11.10
N ILE A 3 16.25 2.44 9.86
CA ILE A 3 16.92 1.49 8.98
C ILE A 3 18.44 1.73 9.10
N THR A 4 19.19 0.64 9.34
CA THR A 4 20.64 0.75 9.43
C THR A 4 21.26 1.01 8.06
N GLU A 5 22.51 1.46 8.07
CA GLU A 5 23.24 1.68 6.83
C GLU A 5 23.36 0.41 6.00
N LYS A 6 23.57 -0.72 6.65
CA LYS A 6 23.65 -2.01 5.99
C LYS A 6 22.33 -2.36 5.29
N GLN A 7 21.22 -2.10 5.99
CA GLN A 7 19.89 -2.36 5.41
C GLN A 7 19.63 -1.47 4.21
N ARG A 8 20.07 -0.20 4.27
CA ARG A 8 19.91 0.71 3.14
C ARG A 8 20.70 0.24 1.93
N GLN A 9 21.91 -0.27 2.15
CA GLN A 9 22.72 -0.81 1.07
C GLN A 9 22.08 -2.05 0.45
N GLN A 10 21.55 -2.93 1.30
CA GLN A 10 20.85 -4.12 0.84
C GLN A 10 19.61 -3.75 0.03
N GLN A 11 18.88 -2.75 0.48
CA GLN A 11 17.69 -2.28 -0.21
C GLN A 11 18.05 -1.71 -1.59
N ALA A 12 19.11 -0.90 -1.65
CA ALA A 12 19.54 -0.33 -2.92
C ALA A 12 19.97 -1.41 -3.92
N GLU A 13 20.67 -2.43 -3.42
CA GLU A 13 21.12 -3.53 -4.27
C GLU A 13 19.93 -4.35 -4.77
N LEU A 14 18.95 -4.59 -3.91
CA LEU A 14 17.73 -5.30 -4.30
C LEU A 14 16.97 -4.52 -5.37
N HIS A 15 16.83 -3.22 -5.19
CA HIS A 15 16.15 -2.37 -6.17
C HIS A 15 16.86 -2.42 -7.53
N LYS A 16 18.18 -2.39 -7.51
CA LYS A 16 18.96 -2.45 -8.73
C LYS A 16 18.73 -3.77 -9.47
N LYS A 17 18.73 -4.87 -8.75
CA LYS A 17 18.49 -6.19 -9.34
C LYS A 17 17.08 -6.31 -9.90
N LEU A 18 16.09 -5.83 -9.16
CA LEU A 18 14.70 -5.85 -9.64
C LEU A 18 14.54 -5.02 -10.91
N TRP A 19 15.21 -3.87 -10.96
CA TRP A 19 15.18 -3.01 -12.14
C TRP A 19 15.76 -3.73 -13.35
N SER A 20 16.86 -4.44 -13.14
CA SER A 20 17.50 -5.22 -14.21
C SER A 20 16.56 -6.32 -14.73
N ILE A 21 15.87 -7.00 -13.82
CA ILE A 21 14.91 -8.04 -14.19
C ILE A 21 13.76 -7.44 -14.99
N ALA A 22 13.26 -6.28 -14.56
CA ALA A 22 12.18 -5.60 -15.27
C ALA A 22 12.58 -5.25 -16.68
N ASN A 23 13.84 -4.87 -16.90
CA ASN A 23 14.33 -4.54 -18.23
C ASN A 23 14.29 -5.74 -19.17
N ASP A 24 14.48 -6.96 -18.66
CA ASP A 24 14.41 -8.16 -19.49
C ASP A 24 13.00 -8.38 -20.05
N LEU A 25 11.98 -7.97 -19.31
CA LEU A 25 10.58 -8.17 -19.73
C LEU A 25 10.00 -7.00 -20.48
N ARG A 26 10.65 -5.83 -20.41
CA ARG A 26 10.01 -4.57 -20.82
C ARG A 26 9.73 -4.47 -22.32
N GLY A 27 10.49 -5.17 -23.15
CA GLY A 27 10.45 -4.92 -24.58
C GLY A 27 9.08 -5.11 -25.24
N ASN A 28 8.29 -6.06 -24.80
CA ASN A 28 7.07 -6.44 -25.47
C ASN A 28 5.81 -6.22 -24.64
N MET A 29 5.92 -5.61 -23.47
CA MET A 29 4.75 -5.46 -22.60
C MET A 29 4.83 -4.17 -21.80
N ASP A 30 3.69 -3.71 -21.32
CA ASP A 30 3.68 -2.48 -20.53
C ASP A 30 4.06 -2.77 -19.06
N ALA A 31 4.19 -1.68 -18.30
CA ALA A 31 4.68 -1.77 -16.92
C ALA A 31 3.83 -2.66 -16.04
N SER A 32 2.51 -2.57 -16.18
CA SER A 32 1.63 -3.36 -15.32
C SER A 32 1.72 -4.84 -15.64
N GLU A 33 1.96 -5.18 -16.91
CA GLU A 33 2.09 -6.58 -17.32
C GLU A 33 3.36 -7.21 -16.76
N PHE A 34 4.52 -6.55 -16.94
CA PHE A 34 5.76 -7.18 -16.45
C PHE A 34 5.80 -7.23 -14.93
N ARG A 35 5.16 -6.27 -14.25
CA ARG A 35 5.05 -6.32 -12.80
C ARG A 35 4.35 -7.60 -12.35
N ASN A 36 3.30 -7.99 -13.05
CA ASN A 36 2.55 -9.19 -12.68
C ASN A 36 3.41 -10.45 -12.78
N TYR A 37 4.29 -10.52 -13.79
CA TYR A 37 5.19 -11.67 -13.91
C TYR A 37 6.23 -11.69 -12.80
N ILE A 38 6.83 -10.55 -12.52
CA ILE A 38 7.83 -10.48 -11.46
C ILE A 38 7.23 -10.81 -10.11
N LEU A 39 6.09 -10.20 -9.78
CA LEU A 39 5.45 -10.45 -8.50
C LEU A 39 4.98 -11.90 -8.37
N GLY A 40 4.41 -12.45 -9.44
CA GLY A 40 3.95 -13.82 -9.42
C GLY A 40 5.09 -14.81 -9.20
N LEU A 41 6.23 -14.59 -9.87
CA LEU A 41 7.38 -15.46 -9.71
C LEU A 41 8.03 -15.32 -8.34
N ILE A 42 8.14 -14.10 -7.83
CA ILE A 42 8.64 -13.88 -6.47
C ILE A 42 7.74 -14.61 -5.47
N PHE A 43 6.44 -14.49 -5.65
CA PHE A 43 5.50 -15.13 -4.75
C PHE A 43 5.60 -16.65 -4.84
N TYR A 44 5.73 -17.20 -6.05
CA TYR A 44 5.88 -18.64 -6.20
C TYR A 44 7.18 -19.12 -5.53
N ARG A 45 8.27 -18.37 -5.69
CA ARG A 45 9.51 -18.69 -5.01
C ARG A 45 9.31 -18.70 -3.49
N PHE A 46 8.59 -17.69 -2.98
CA PHE A 46 8.32 -17.62 -1.55
C PHE A 46 7.51 -18.82 -1.07
N LEU A 47 6.44 -19.16 -1.79
CA LEU A 47 5.62 -20.32 -1.43
C LEU A 47 6.45 -21.60 -1.45
N SER A 48 7.33 -21.73 -2.44
CA SER A 48 8.21 -22.89 -2.56
C SER A 48 9.15 -23.01 -1.37
N GLU A 49 9.77 -21.91 -0.99
CA GLU A 49 10.73 -21.94 0.12
C GLU A 49 10.02 -22.21 1.45
N LYS A 50 8.80 -21.68 1.60
CA LYS A 50 7.99 -21.98 2.78
C LYS A 50 7.67 -23.48 2.86
N ALA A 51 7.25 -24.06 1.73
CA ALA A 51 6.96 -25.49 1.66
C ALA A 51 8.20 -26.32 1.96
N GLU A 52 9.34 -25.89 1.39
CA GLU A 52 10.60 -26.60 1.61
C GLU A 52 10.99 -26.60 3.08
N GLN A 53 10.79 -25.47 3.75
CA GLN A 53 11.06 -25.36 5.18
C GLN A 53 10.14 -26.27 5.99
N GLU A 54 8.86 -26.35 5.61
CA GLU A 54 7.92 -27.22 6.30
C GLU A 54 8.24 -28.69 6.09
N TYR A 55 8.72 -29.06 4.89
CA TYR A 55 9.21 -30.42 4.66
C TYR A 55 10.37 -30.74 5.60
N ALA A 56 11.32 -29.82 5.71
CA ALA A 56 12.48 -30.04 6.58
C ALA A 56 12.05 -30.21 8.02
N ASP A 57 11.11 -29.38 8.48
CA ASP A 57 10.61 -29.47 9.84
C ASP A 57 9.86 -30.80 10.08
N ALA A 58 9.02 -31.19 9.13
CA ALA A 58 8.22 -32.40 9.27
C ALA A 58 9.08 -33.67 9.29
N LEU A 59 10.18 -33.65 8.54
CA LEU A 59 11.07 -34.79 8.45
C LEU A 59 12.28 -34.70 9.38
N SER A 60 12.28 -33.71 10.26
CA SER A 60 13.38 -33.49 11.20
C SER A 60 13.59 -34.75 12.07
N GLY A 61 14.84 -35.16 12.16
CA GLY A 61 15.19 -36.35 12.94
C GLY A 61 15.01 -37.66 12.20
N GLU A 62 14.53 -37.64 10.97
CA GLU A 62 14.39 -38.84 10.15
C GLU A 62 15.46 -38.83 9.05
N ASP A 63 15.97 -39.98 8.74
CA ASP A 63 17.03 -40.12 7.74
C ASP A 63 16.42 -40.39 6.35
N ILE A 64 15.67 -39.41 5.85
CA ILE A 64 14.93 -39.53 4.59
C ILE A 64 14.79 -38.16 3.97
N THR A 65 15.04 -38.07 2.65
CA THR A 65 14.79 -36.84 1.93
C THR A 65 13.30 -36.68 1.65
N TYR A 66 12.88 -35.44 1.35
CA TYR A 66 11.46 -35.28 1.07
C TYR A 66 11.08 -35.84 -0.30
N GLN A 67 12.02 -35.94 -1.24
CA GLN A 67 11.77 -36.68 -2.47
C GLN A 67 11.47 -38.15 -2.21
N GLU A 68 12.27 -38.77 -1.32
CA GLU A 68 12.04 -40.17 -0.94
C GLU A 68 10.73 -40.32 -0.20
N ALA A 69 10.45 -39.40 0.70
CA ALA A 69 9.20 -39.42 1.47
C ALA A 69 7.99 -39.27 0.56
N TRP A 70 8.10 -38.38 -0.44
CA TRP A 70 6.99 -38.14 -1.36
C TRP A 70 6.72 -39.36 -2.23
N ALA A 71 7.75 -40.14 -2.55
CA ALA A 71 7.60 -41.37 -3.34
C ALA A 71 6.88 -42.47 -2.57
N ASP A 72 6.88 -42.39 -1.24
CA ASP A 72 6.18 -43.35 -0.38
C ASP A 72 4.78 -42.81 -0.11
N GLU A 73 3.76 -43.56 -0.52
CA GLU A 73 2.38 -43.09 -0.47
C GLU A 73 1.94 -42.69 0.94
N GLU A 74 2.34 -43.48 1.94
CA GLU A 74 1.95 -43.18 3.32
C GLU A 74 2.60 -41.86 3.80
N TYR A 75 3.91 -41.72 3.59
CA TYR A 75 4.60 -40.46 3.91
C TYR A 75 4.00 -39.30 3.15
N ARG A 76 3.72 -39.49 1.87
CA ARG A 76 3.19 -38.43 1.02
C ARG A 76 1.88 -37.88 1.55
N GLU A 77 0.97 -38.78 1.94
CA GLU A 77 -0.33 -38.31 2.45
C GLU A 77 -0.18 -37.57 3.78
N ASP A 78 0.73 -38.04 4.64
CA ASP A 78 1.02 -37.35 5.89
C ASP A 78 1.64 -35.98 5.64
N LEU A 79 2.55 -35.87 4.67
CA LEU A 79 3.19 -34.60 4.33
C LEU A 79 2.17 -33.60 3.76
N LYS A 80 1.28 -34.07 2.89
CA LYS A 80 0.23 -33.24 2.35
C LYS A 80 -0.63 -32.64 3.46
N ALA A 81 -1.06 -33.49 4.40
CA ALA A 81 -1.89 -33.06 5.50
C ALA A 81 -1.15 -32.04 6.37
N GLU A 82 0.12 -32.30 6.64
CA GLU A 82 0.92 -31.39 7.47
C GLU A 82 1.09 -30.03 6.80
N LEU A 83 1.38 -30.00 5.51
CA LEU A 83 1.55 -28.73 4.82
C LEU A 83 0.23 -27.96 4.74
N ILE A 84 -0.87 -28.64 4.46
CA ILE A 84 -2.18 -27.98 4.45
C ILE A 84 -2.46 -27.38 5.83
N ASP A 85 -2.16 -28.11 6.90
CA ASP A 85 -2.40 -27.63 8.25
C ASP A 85 -1.52 -26.44 8.60
N GLN A 86 -0.24 -26.47 8.18
CA GLN A 86 0.71 -25.45 8.59
C GLN A 86 0.69 -24.22 7.68
N VAL A 87 0.59 -24.40 6.37
CA VAL A 87 0.69 -23.27 5.43
C VAL A 87 -0.52 -23.14 4.50
N GLY A 88 -1.40 -24.12 4.43
CA GLY A 88 -2.63 -24.03 3.68
C GLY A 88 -2.56 -24.55 2.24
N TYR A 89 -1.42 -25.03 1.81
CA TYR A 89 -1.21 -25.57 0.46
C TYR A 89 -0.07 -26.56 0.50
N PHE A 90 0.15 -27.29 -0.60
CA PHE A 90 1.38 -28.07 -0.72
C PHE A 90 1.95 -27.92 -2.13
N ILE A 91 3.26 -28.12 -2.23
CA ILE A 91 3.99 -28.12 -3.49
C ILE A 91 4.81 -29.42 -3.51
N GLU A 92 4.65 -30.18 -4.59
CA GLU A 92 5.40 -31.43 -4.75
C GLU A 92 6.89 -31.13 -4.92
N PRO A 93 7.77 -32.03 -4.50
CA PRO A 93 9.21 -31.76 -4.55
C PRO A 93 9.74 -31.31 -5.91
N GLN A 94 9.27 -31.94 -7.00
CA GLN A 94 9.76 -31.58 -8.32
C GLN A 94 9.23 -30.23 -8.80
N ASP A 95 8.21 -29.69 -8.14
CA ASP A 95 7.60 -28.41 -8.49
C ASP A 95 8.16 -27.24 -7.67
N LEU A 96 9.06 -27.49 -6.75
CA LEU A 96 9.67 -26.41 -5.98
C LEU A 96 10.47 -25.48 -6.90
N PHE A 97 10.50 -24.21 -6.55
CA PHE A 97 11.26 -23.25 -7.34
C PHE A 97 12.71 -23.68 -7.49
N SER A 98 13.33 -24.17 -6.41
CA SER A 98 14.71 -24.65 -6.45
C SER A 98 14.88 -25.83 -7.42
N ALA A 99 13.89 -26.71 -7.48
CA ALA A 99 13.95 -27.84 -8.43
C ALA A 99 13.86 -27.35 -9.87
N MET A 100 13.03 -26.34 -10.12
CA MET A 100 12.93 -25.76 -11.46
C MET A 100 14.21 -25.03 -11.86
N ILE A 101 14.86 -24.36 -10.92
CA ILE A 101 16.16 -23.72 -11.20
C ILE A 101 17.18 -24.78 -11.63
N ARG A 102 17.19 -25.93 -10.97
CA ARG A 102 18.08 -27.01 -11.38
C ARG A 102 17.75 -27.51 -12.78
N GLU A 103 16.46 -27.57 -13.13
CA GLU A 103 16.05 -27.94 -14.49
C GLU A 103 16.54 -26.92 -15.50
N ILE A 104 16.50 -25.63 -15.15
CA ILE A 104 17.00 -24.59 -16.06
C ILE A 104 18.49 -24.77 -16.28
N GLU A 105 19.24 -25.06 -15.22
CA GLU A 105 20.68 -25.25 -15.32
C GLU A 105 21.06 -26.43 -16.23
N THR A 106 20.23 -27.47 -16.24
CA THR A 106 20.49 -28.63 -17.11
C THR A 106 19.72 -28.55 -18.43
N GLN A 107 19.05 -27.43 -18.68
CA GLN A 107 18.32 -27.19 -19.92
C GLN A 107 17.14 -28.15 -20.12
N ASP A 108 16.57 -28.62 -19.01
CA ASP A 108 15.40 -29.50 -19.03
C ASP A 108 14.11 -28.76 -18.71
N PHE A 109 14.19 -27.49 -18.35
CA PHE A 109 13.02 -26.75 -17.94
C PHE A 109 12.14 -26.36 -19.12
N ASP A 110 10.84 -26.43 -18.93
CA ASP A 110 9.82 -26.02 -19.89
C ASP A 110 8.80 -25.17 -19.13
N ILE A 111 8.39 -24.05 -19.72
CA ILE A 111 7.46 -23.14 -19.08
C ILE A 111 6.14 -23.82 -18.70
N GLU A 112 5.77 -24.90 -19.41
CA GLU A 112 4.56 -25.65 -19.07
C GLU A 112 4.68 -26.34 -17.71
N HIS A 113 5.91 -26.69 -17.30
CA HIS A 113 6.12 -27.23 -15.96
C HIS A 113 5.72 -26.19 -14.91
N LEU A 114 6.14 -24.95 -15.09
CA LEU A 114 5.78 -23.88 -14.16
C LEU A 114 4.27 -23.65 -14.17
N ALA A 115 3.65 -23.62 -15.33
CA ALA A 115 2.21 -23.41 -15.44
C ALA A 115 1.44 -24.50 -14.73
N THR A 116 1.86 -25.75 -14.92
CA THR A 116 1.22 -26.89 -14.27
C THR A 116 1.43 -26.85 -12.76
N ALA A 117 2.64 -26.49 -12.32
CA ALA A 117 2.93 -26.39 -10.89
C ALA A 117 2.06 -25.35 -10.20
N ILE A 118 1.86 -24.22 -10.86
CA ILE A 118 1.01 -23.17 -10.31
C ILE A 118 -0.44 -23.66 -10.16
N ARG A 119 -0.95 -24.33 -11.19
CA ARG A 119 -2.30 -24.89 -11.09
C ARG A 119 -2.41 -25.91 -9.95
N LYS A 120 -1.35 -26.69 -9.71
CA LYS A 120 -1.36 -27.67 -8.64
C LYS A 120 -1.41 -27.01 -7.26
N VAL A 121 -0.75 -25.86 -7.08
CA VAL A 121 -0.84 -25.14 -5.81
C VAL A 121 -2.28 -24.76 -5.53
N GLU A 122 -2.96 -24.17 -6.52
CA GLU A 122 -4.35 -23.80 -6.35
C GLU A 122 -5.23 -25.03 -6.09
N THR A 123 -5.01 -26.08 -6.85
CA THR A 123 -5.78 -27.32 -6.67
C THR A 123 -5.59 -27.93 -5.29
N SER A 124 -4.38 -27.80 -4.72
CA SER A 124 -4.11 -28.37 -3.41
C SER A 124 -4.97 -27.77 -2.29
N THR A 125 -5.52 -26.57 -2.53
CA THR A 125 -6.32 -25.89 -1.52
C THR A 125 -7.83 -26.16 -1.66
N LEU A 126 -8.26 -26.86 -2.71
CA LEU A 126 -9.70 -27.07 -2.96
C LEU A 126 -10.31 -27.86 -1.79
N GLY A 127 -11.40 -27.31 -1.27
CA GLY A 127 -12.10 -27.92 -0.15
C GLY A 127 -11.47 -27.66 1.21
N GLU A 128 -10.35 -26.93 1.25
CA GLU A 128 -9.67 -26.60 2.50
C GLU A 128 -10.06 -25.20 2.95
N GLU A 129 -9.78 -24.88 4.22
CA GLU A 129 -10.06 -23.56 4.75
C GLU A 129 -9.34 -22.45 3.98
N SER A 130 -8.17 -22.78 3.41
CA SER A 130 -7.34 -21.83 2.70
C SER A 130 -7.77 -21.57 1.26
N GLU A 131 -8.79 -22.28 0.76
CA GLU A 131 -9.14 -22.20 -0.66
C GLU A 131 -9.35 -20.75 -1.13
N ASN A 132 -10.09 -19.96 -0.38
CA ASN A 132 -10.39 -18.59 -0.79
C ASN A 132 -9.15 -17.70 -0.84
N ASP A 133 -8.10 -18.07 -0.14
CA ASP A 133 -6.87 -17.29 -0.11
C ASP A 133 -5.97 -17.58 -1.31
N PHE A 134 -6.13 -18.72 -1.95
CA PHE A 134 -5.22 -19.15 -3.00
C PHE A 134 -5.86 -19.23 -4.38
N ILE A 135 -7.17 -19.38 -4.46
CA ILE A 135 -7.81 -19.53 -5.76
C ILE A 135 -7.63 -18.25 -6.59
N GLY A 136 -7.21 -18.43 -7.83
CA GLY A 136 -7.01 -17.31 -8.75
C GLY A 136 -5.81 -16.42 -8.44
N LEU A 137 -4.96 -16.81 -7.50
CA LEU A 137 -3.87 -15.97 -7.04
C LEU A 137 -2.89 -15.60 -8.15
N PHE A 138 -2.67 -16.52 -9.08
CA PHE A 138 -1.75 -16.31 -10.19
C PHE A 138 -2.44 -15.96 -11.51
N SER A 139 -3.73 -15.62 -11.47
CA SER A 139 -4.50 -15.45 -12.69
C SER A 139 -3.99 -14.30 -13.56
N ASP A 140 -3.31 -13.32 -12.99
CA ASP A 140 -2.77 -12.20 -13.76
C ASP A 140 -1.43 -12.49 -14.40
N MET A 141 -0.86 -13.67 -14.15
CA MET A 141 0.42 -14.07 -14.74
C MET A 141 0.14 -15.09 -15.85
N ASP A 142 -0.04 -14.61 -17.08
CA ASP A 142 -0.39 -15.47 -18.22
C ASP A 142 0.89 -16.01 -18.87
N LEU A 143 1.21 -17.27 -18.57
CA LEU A 143 2.43 -17.89 -19.09
C LEU A 143 2.31 -18.35 -20.55
N SER A 144 1.12 -18.23 -21.14
CA SER A 144 0.91 -18.55 -22.55
C SER A 144 0.86 -17.31 -23.44
N SER A 145 1.10 -16.12 -22.88
CA SER A 145 0.99 -14.87 -23.62
C SER A 145 2.06 -14.76 -24.70
N THR A 146 1.66 -14.28 -25.88
CA THR A 146 2.60 -14.00 -26.96
C THR A 146 3.53 -12.84 -26.63
N ARG A 147 3.20 -12.05 -25.60
CA ARG A 147 4.10 -10.99 -25.12
C ARG A 147 5.40 -11.57 -24.54
N LEU A 148 5.37 -12.82 -24.08
CA LEU A 148 6.56 -13.52 -23.58
C LEU A 148 7.36 -14.15 -24.71
N GLY A 149 6.74 -14.42 -25.83
CA GLY A 149 7.37 -15.07 -26.96
C GLY A 149 6.32 -15.73 -27.85
N ASN A 150 6.69 -15.95 -29.11
CA ASN A 150 5.75 -16.44 -30.11
C ASN A 150 5.50 -17.95 -30.00
N ASN A 151 6.34 -18.66 -29.27
CA ASN A 151 6.20 -20.11 -29.12
C ASN A 151 6.72 -20.50 -27.73
N VAL A 152 6.51 -21.77 -27.37
CA VAL A 152 6.88 -22.28 -26.06
C VAL A 152 8.39 -22.12 -25.82
N LYS A 153 9.20 -22.37 -26.82
CA LYS A 153 10.65 -22.27 -26.66
C LYS A 153 11.07 -20.85 -26.28
N GLU A 154 10.52 -19.85 -26.96
CA GLU A 154 10.86 -18.45 -26.66
C GLU A 154 10.36 -18.04 -25.29
N ARG A 155 9.14 -18.44 -24.96
CA ARG A 155 8.58 -18.11 -23.65
C ARG A 155 9.36 -18.77 -22.52
N THR A 156 9.78 -20.03 -22.74
CA THR A 156 10.61 -20.75 -21.78
C THR A 156 11.95 -20.03 -21.57
N ALA A 157 12.58 -19.58 -22.65
CA ALA A 157 13.87 -18.89 -22.55
C ALA A 157 13.75 -17.62 -21.72
N LEU A 158 12.71 -16.82 -21.99
CA LEU A 158 12.55 -15.56 -21.27
C LEU A 158 12.24 -15.79 -19.79
N ILE A 159 11.31 -16.68 -19.49
CA ILE A 159 10.94 -16.95 -18.09
C ILE A 159 12.10 -17.59 -17.35
N SER A 160 12.85 -18.47 -18.01
CA SER A 160 14.06 -19.06 -17.39
C SER A 160 15.05 -17.98 -16.96
N LYS A 161 15.27 -17.01 -17.82
CA LYS A 161 16.19 -15.91 -17.52
C LYS A 161 15.71 -15.11 -16.33
N VAL A 162 14.42 -14.80 -16.30
CA VAL A 162 13.83 -14.06 -15.18
C VAL A 162 13.94 -14.88 -13.88
N MET A 163 13.64 -16.17 -13.95
CA MET A 163 13.70 -17.03 -12.78
C MET A 163 15.11 -17.13 -12.20
N VAL A 164 16.10 -17.27 -13.08
CA VAL A 164 17.50 -17.34 -12.62
C VAL A 164 17.90 -16.03 -11.93
N ASN A 165 17.51 -14.90 -12.51
CA ASN A 165 17.81 -13.61 -11.91
C ASN A 165 17.10 -13.44 -10.57
N LEU A 166 15.85 -13.91 -10.47
CA LEU A 166 15.13 -13.86 -9.22
C LEU A 166 15.76 -14.78 -8.17
N ASP A 167 16.32 -15.90 -8.60
CA ASP A 167 16.97 -16.82 -7.69
C ASP A 167 18.21 -16.21 -7.03
N ASP A 168 18.82 -15.23 -7.68
CA ASP A 168 19.99 -14.53 -7.15
C ASP A 168 19.63 -13.51 -6.07
N LEU A 169 18.33 -13.16 -5.94
CA LEU A 169 17.92 -12.20 -4.93
C LEU A 169 18.07 -12.79 -3.53
N PRO A 170 18.59 -12.01 -2.57
CA PRO A 170 18.70 -12.52 -1.21
C PRO A 170 17.35 -12.59 -0.53
N PHE A 171 16.77 -13.77 -0.49
CA PHE A 171 15.54 -14.05 0.23
C PHE A 171 15.91 -14.56 1.61
N VAL A 172 15.79 -13.71 2.61
CA VAL A 172 15.96 -14.16 3.99
C VAL A 172 14.63 -13.97 4.68
N HIS A 173 14.14 -15.02 5.30
CA HIS A 173 12.83 -15.02 5.95
C HIS A 173 12.94 -14.46 7.35
N SER A 174 13.56 -13.29 7.50
CA SER A 174 13.58 -12.55 8.74
C SER A 174 12.76 -11.27 8.54
N ASP A 175 12.23 -10.75 9.64
CA ASP A 175 11.30 -9.63 9.59
C ASP A 175 11.87 -8.43 8.83
N MET A 176 13.16 -8.13 9.05
CA MET A 176 13.74 -6.93 8.48
C MET A 176 13.96 -7.04 6.99
N GLU A 177 14.31 -8.22 6.50
CA GLU A 177 14.55 -8.40 5.06
C GLU A 177 13.26 -8.60 4.28
N ILE A 178 12.24 -9.07 4.95
CA ILE A 178 10.90 -9.14 4.37
C ILE A 178 10.40 -7.74 4.05
N ASP A 179 10.62 -6.80 4.96
CA ASP A 179 10.22 -5.41 4.73
C ASP A 179 10.94 -4.82 3.52
N MET A 180 12.22 -5.15 3.34
CA MET A 180 12.97 -4.65 2.19
C MET A 180 12.44 -5.23 0.89
N LEU A 181 12.07 -6.49 0.89
CA LEU A 181 11.50 -7.10 -0.31
C LEU A 181 10.13 -6.49 -0.64
N GLY A 182 9.34 -6.20 0.37
CA GLY A 182 8.07 -5.52 0.18
C GLY A 182 8.26 -4.14 -0.42
N ASP A 183 9.23 -3.44 0.09
CA ASP A 183 9.61 -2.14 -0.47
C ASP A 183 10.03 -2.25 -1.94
N UNK A 184 10.69 -3.14 -2.13
CA UNK A 184 11.19 -3.39 -3.48
C UNK A 184 10.11 -3.72 -4.46
N UNK A 185 9.26 -4.32 -4.00
CA UNK A 185 8.10 -4.57 -4.81
C UNK A 185 7.34 -3.31 -5.05
N UNK A 186 7.34 -2.57 -4.19
CA UNK A 186 6.75 -1.28 -4.30
C UNK A 186 7.56 -0.37 -5.18
N UNK A 187 8.76 -0.61 -5.18
CA UNK A 187 9.65 0.15 -6.00
C UNK A 187 9.56 -0.31 -7.45
N UNK A 188 9.39 -1.37 -7.48
CA UNK A 188 9.19 -1.95 -8.80
C UNK A 188 7.87 -1.52 -9.37
N UNK A 189 7.06 -1.45 -8.59
CA UNK A 189 5.76 -0.95 -9.00
C UNK A 189 5.79 0.53 -9.25
N UNK A 190 6.52 1.11 -8.63
CA UNK A 190 6.68 2.52 -8.76
C UNK A 190 7.39 2.87 -10.05
N UNK A 191 8.21 2.16 -10.24
CA UNK A 191 8.95 2.30 -11.47
C UNK A 191 8.10 1.95 -12.69
N UNK A 192 7.38 1.17 -12.41
CA UNK A 192 6.43 0.78 -13.41
C UNK A 192 5.23 1.67 -13.44
N UNK A 193 4.99 2.21 -12.51
CA UNK A 193 3.84 3.06 -12.38
C UNK A 193 4.04 4.45 -12.94
N UNK A 194 5.03 4.70 -13.08
CA UNK A 194 5.33 5.95 -13.74
C UNK A 194 4.62 6.06 -15.08
N UNK A 195 4.43 5.15 -15.53
CA UNK A 195 3.68 5.08 -16.76
C UNK A 195 2.22 4.84 -16.53
N UNK A 196 1.94 4.34 -15.67
CA UNK A 196 0.57 3.99 -15.44
C UNK A 196 0.02 4.81 -14.29
N UNK A 197 -0.17 5.71 -14.40
CA UNK A 197 -0.65 6.60 -13.42
C UNK A 197 -1.76 6.12 -12.61
N UNK A 198 -2.42 6.21 -12.54
CA UNK A 198 -3.60 6.20 -11.86
C UNK A 198 -3.91 5.11 -10.88
N UNK A 199 -3.86 4.33 -11.18
CA UNK A 199 -4.47 3.32 -10.40
C UNK A 199 -3.75 3.01 -9.12
N UNK A 200 -2.87 3.18 -9.20
CA UNK A 200 -2.21 2.69 -8.05
C UNK A 200 -2.04 3.68 -6.98
N UNK A 201 -2.74 4.15 -6.74
CA UNK A 201 -2.71 4.96 -5.65
C UNK A 201 -1.73 4.47 -4.73
N UNK A 202 -1.08 4.73 -4.73
CA UNK A 202 -0.25 4.47 -3.95
C UNK A 202 0.13 3.72 -2.84
N UNK A 203 0.63 3.11 -3.30
CA UNK A 203 0.92 2.20 -2.32
C UNK A 203 1.91 2.71 -1.32
N UNK A 204 2.50 3.24 -1.41
CA UNK A 204 3.50 3.36 -0.44
C UNK A 204 3.04 4.08 0.76
N UNK A 205 2.36 3.62 1.16
CA UNK A 205 1.87 4.12 2.34
C UNK A 205 2.82 3.99 3.41
N UNK A 206 3.69 4.17 3.14
CA UNK A 206 4.67 4.11 4.13
C UNK A 206 4.28 4.48 5.49
N UNK A 207 4.86 5.14 5.78
CA UNK A 207 4.81 5.51 7.14
C UNK A 207 3.54 6.19 7.55
N UNK A 208 3.11 6.79 6.79
CA UNK A 208 1.96 7.56 7.12
C UNK A 208 0.76 6.71 7.50
N UNK A 209 0.71 5.89 6.88
CA UNK A 209 -0.38 5.03 7.17
C UNK A 209 -0.15 4.27 8.48
N UNK A 210 0.88 4.00 8.52
CA UNK A 210 1.28 3.41 9.76
C UNK A 210 1.08 4.30 10.94
N UNK A 211 1.21 5.36 10.64
CA UNK A 211 0.96 6.31 11.67
C UNK A 211 -0.48 6.37 12.07
N UNK A 212 -1.07 6.26 11.25
CA UNK A 212 -2.49 6.27 11.49
C UNK A 212 -2.94 5.01 12.19
N UNK A 213 -2.41 4.18 11.80
CA UNK A 213 -2.75 2.95 12.41
C UNK A 213 -2.27 2.84 13.84
N UNK A 214 -1.36 3.30 13.87
CA UNK A 214 -0.79 3.33 15.21
C UNK A 214 -1.61 4.15 16.16
N UNK A 215 -2.06 4.95 15.55
CA UNK A 215 -2.87 5.80 16.37
C UNK A 215 -4.05 5.12 16.93
N UNK A 216 -4.33 4.41 16.25
CA UNK A 216 -5.49 3.74 16.62
C UNK A 216 -5.24 2.40 17.30
N UNK A 217 -4.28 2.02 17.12
CA UNK A 217 -4.02 0.72 17.48
C UNK A 217 -4.02 0.43 18.91
N UNK A 218 -4.83 0.13 19.25
CA UNK A 218 -4.99 -0.33 20.57
C UNK A 218 -4.87 -1.81 20.44
N UNK A 219 -4.55 -2.44 20.49
CA UNK A 219 -4.34 -3.81 20.49
C UNK A 219 -5.42 -4.50 19.71
N UNK A 220 -5.13 -4.69 18.91
CA UNK A 220 -6.16 -5.11 18.04
C UNK A 220 -6.33 -6.59 17.94
N UNK A 221 -7.37 -6.88 18.00
CA UNK A 221 -7.75 -8.26 17.75
C UNK A 221 -8.12 -8.48 16.34
N UNK A 222 -8.73 -7.64 15.81
CA UNK A 222 -9.20 -7.86 14.46
C UNK A 222 -9.00 -6.59 13.71
N UNK A 223 -8.38 -6.71 12.81
CA UNK A 223 -8.11 -5.54 11.99
C UNK A 223 -8.72 -5.74 10.64
N UNK A 224 -9.22 -4.89 10.21
CA UNK A 224 -9.83 -4.93 8.92
C UNK A 224 -9.27 -3.87 8.07
N UNK A 225 -8.89 -4.17 7.12
CA UNK A 225 -8.41 -3.28 6.11
C UNK A 225 -9.43 -3.28 5.02
N UNK A 226 -9.98 -2.43 4.89
CA UNK A 226 -11.07 -2.25 3.96
C UNK A 226 -10.47 -1.71 2.73
N UNK A 227 -10.48 -1.90 1.84
CA UNK A 227 -10.11 -1.38 0.63
C UNK A 227 -8.63 -1.40 0.47
N UNK A 228 -8.31 -2.29 0.28
CA UNK A 228 -6.93 -2.49 0.30
C UNK A 228 -6.32 -2.36 -1.04
N UNK A 229 -5.96 -1.62 -1.37
CA UNK A 229 -5.15 -1.41 -2.54
C UNK A 229 -3.71 -1.49 -2.20
N UNK A 230 -3.52 -1.50 -1.21
CA UNK A 230 -2.16 -1.53 -0.87
C UNK A 230 -1.92 -2.56 0.22
N UNK A 231 -1.06 -3.15 -0.01
CA UNK A 231 -0.62 -4.18 0.89
C UNK A 231 0.17 -3.63 2.06
N UNK A 232 0.61 -2.54 1.88
CA UNK A 232 1.34 -1.94 2.90
C UNK A 232 0.56 -1.72 4.19
N UNK A 233 -0.56 -1.47 4.09
CA UNK A 233 -1.39 -1.28 5.22
C UNK A 233 -1.47 -2.55 6.04
N UNK A 234 -1.44 -3.48 5.46
CA UNK A 234 -1.53 -4.74 6.16
C UNK A 234 -0.22 -5.11 6.83
N UNK A 235 0.62 -4.82 6.24
CA UNK A 235 1.96 -5.06 6.74
C UNK A 235 2.28 -4.22 7.95
N UNK A 236 1.82 -3.15 7.87
CA UNK A 236 2.00 -2.28 8.97
C UNK A 236 1.22 -2.71 10.18
N UNK A 237 0.30 -3.12 9.93
CA UNK A 237 -0.55 -3.63 10.98
C UNK A 237 0.08 -4.87 11.62
N UNK A 238 0.60 -5.55 10.90
CA UNK A 238 1.24 -6.74 11.42
C UNK A 238 2.49 -6.40 12.20
N UNK A 239 3.01 -5.55 11.76
CA UNK A 239 4.23 -5.11 12.42
C UNK A 239 3.93 -4.38 13.71
N UNK A 240 2.95 -3.78 13.65
CA UNK A 240 2.56 -3.02 14.81
C UNK A 240 1.96 -3.88 15.87
N UNK A 241 1.44 -4.72 15.50
CA UNK A 241 0.83 -5.62 16.41
C UNK A 241 1.76 -6.77 16.76
N UNK A 242 2.64 -6.61 16.57
CA UNK A 242 3.69 -7.47 16.85
C UNK A 242 3.36 -8.77 17.43
N UNK A 243 2.86 -9.08 17.63
CA UNK A 243 2.67 -10.29 18.30
C UNK A 243 1.64 -11.06 17.59
N UNK A 244 1.67 -11.85 17.56
CA UNK A 244 0.76 -12.69 17.14
C UNK A 244 -0.61 -12.37 16.99
N UNK A 245 -0.69 -11.69 16.62
CA UNK A 245 -2.02 -11.35 16.72
C UNK A 245 -2.90 -12.21 15.93
N UNK A 246 -3.65 -12.43 16.31
CA UNK A 246 -4.77 -12.93 15.73
C UNK A 246 -5.45 -11.94 14.94
N UNK A 247 -4.93 -11.52 14.29
CA UNK A 247 -5.50 -10.52 13.49
C UNK A 247 -6.08 -11.14 12.26
N UNK A 248 -7.03 -11.02 12.15
CA UNK A 248 -7.75 -11.39 11.01
C UNK A 248 -7.80 -10.21 10.14
N UNK A 249 -7.17 -10.23 9.28
CA UNK A 249 -7.10 -9.15 8.33
C UNK A 249 -8.04 -9.49 7.24
N UNK A 250 -8.86 -8.71 7.11
CA UNK A 250 -9.84 -8.93 6.09
C UNK A 250 -9.72 -7.82 5.12
N UNK A 251 -9.42 -8.07 4.06
CA UNK A 251 -9.21 -7.08 3.02
C UNK A 251 -10.02 -7.44 1.81
N UNK A 252 -10.42 -6.56 1.25
CA UNK A 252 -11.16 -6.71 0.02
C UNK A 252 -10.55 -5.80 -0.97
N UNK A 253 -10.04 -6.28 -1.86
CA UNK A 253 -9.39 -5.53 -2.92
C UNK A 253 -10.19 -5.66 -4.18
N UNK A 254 -10.20 -4.67 -4.81
CA UNK A 254 -10.95 -4.53 -6.04
C UNK A 254 -10.12 -4.94 -7.21
N UNK A 255 -8.98 -5.01 -7.14
CA UNK A 255 -8.22 -5.39 -8.25
C UNK A 255 -7.64 -6.73 -7.98
N UNK A 256 -7.38 -7.35 -8.92
CA UNK A 256 -6.86 -8.67 -8.85
C UNK A 256 -5.38 -8.66 -8.57
N UNK A 257 -4.77 -7.73 -9.05
CA UNK A 257 -3.37 -7.60 -8.83
C UNK A 257 -3.04 -7.31 -7.39
N UNK A 258 -3.88 -6.70 -6.94
CA UNK A 258 -3.79 -6.35 -5.57
C UNK A 258 -3.96 -7.54 -4.67
N UNK A 259 -4.61 -8.29 -4.99
CA UNK A 259 -4.93 -9.42 -4.20
C UNK A 259 -3.76 -10.37 -4.07
N UNK A 260 -3.14 -10.37 -4.98
CA UNK A 260 -1.95 -11.20 -5.01
C UNK A 260 -0.79 -10.58 -4.24
N UNK A 261 -0.79 -9.45 -4.40
CA UNK A 261 0.21 -8.71 -3.69
C UNK A 261 -0.07 -8.66 -2.21
N UNK A 262 -1.19 -8.52 -1.95
CA UNK A 262 -1.59 -8.48 -0.58
C UNK A 262 -1.47 -9.84 0.07
N UNK A 263 -1.66 -10.74 -0.59
CA UNK A 263 -1.51 -12.05 -0.05
C UNK A 263 -0.06 -12.36 0.21
N UNK A 264 0.65 -11.86 -0.65
CA UNK A 264 2.08 -12.00 -0.54
C UNK A 264 2.62 -11.25 0.65
N UNK A 265 2.09 -10.23 0.79
CA UNK A 265 2.54 -9.42 1.86
C UNK A 265 2.23 -10.02 3.21
N UNK A 266 1.29 -10.54 3.31
CA UNK A 266 0.92 -11.18 4.50
C UNK A 266 1.69 -12.49 4.76
N UNK A 267 1.92 -13.04 3.78
CA UNK A 267 2.71 -14.19 3.83
C UNK A 267 4.17 -13.89 4.10
N LEU A 268 4.68 -12.85 3.53
CA LEU A 268 6.07 -12.42 3.75
C LEU A 268 6.33 -12.06 5.21
N HIS A 269 5.36 -11.49 5.86
CA HIS A 269 5.54 -11.12 7.28
C HIS A 269 5.24 -12.27 8.23
N ASP A 270 5.25 -13.45 7.71
CA ASP A 270 5.09 -14.68 8.49
C ASP A 270 3.74 -14.77 9.23
N VAL A 271 2.72 -14.21 8.59
CA VAL A 271 1.36 -14.33 9.11
C VAL A 271 0.74 -15.61 8.55
N ARG A 272 0.27 -16.47 9.42
CA ARG A 272 -0.32 -17.75 9.00
C ARG A 272 -1.61 -17.50 8.22
N TYR A 273 -1.88 -18.36 7.23
CA TYR A 273 -3.07 -18.24 6.40
C TYR A 273 -4.36 -18.26 7.23
N GLU A 274 -4.33 -18.91 8.38
CA GLU A 274 -5.49 -18.96 9.28
C GLU A 274 -5.85 -17.58 9.85
N ASN A 275 -4.87 -16.68 9.86
CA ASN A 275 -5.01 -15.38 10.52
C ASN A 275 -5.30 -14.24 9.55
N PHE A 276 -5.53 -14.55 8.26
CA PHE A 276 -5.96 -13.51 7.33
C PHE A 276 -7.01 -14.06 6.37
N ASP A 277 -7.78 -13.14 5.79
CA ASP A 277 -8.80 -13.47 4.80
C ASP A 277 -8.81 -12.33 3.80
N ILE A 278 -8.28 -12.58 2.62
CA ILE A 278 -8.19 -11.57 1.57
C ILE A 278 -9.11 -11.97 0.42
N ARG A 279 -10.01 -11.08 0.06
CA ARG A 279 -10.97 -11.34 -1.00
C ARG A 279 -10.72 -10.40 -2.16
N ASN A 280 -10.88 -10.92 -3.37
CA ASN A 280 -10.70 -10.15 -4.59
C ASN A 280 -12.07 -9.83 -5.18
N ASP A 281 -12.56 -8.63 -4.91
CA ASP A 281 -13.84 -8.18 -5.43
C ASP A 281 -13.94 -6.68 -5.21
N ASP A 282 -15.00 -6.08 -5.75
CA ASP A 282 -15.26 -4.66 -5.50
C ASP A 282 -15.80 -4.51 -4.08
N THR A 283 -15.06 -3.81 -3.25
CA THR A 283 -15.38 -3.67 -1.83
C THR A 283 -16.74 -3.01 -1.60
N LEU A 284 -17.07 -2.00 -2.39
CA LEU A 284 -18.33 -1.28 -2.20
C LEU A 284 -19.52 -2.06 -2.77
N GLU A 285 -19.33 -2.66 -3.96
CA GLU A 285 -20.41 -3.36 -4.63
C GLU A 285 -20.72 -4.73 -4.02
N ASN A 286 -19.67 -5.46 -3.65
CA ASN A 286 -19.81 -6.83 -3.17
C ASN A 286 -19.00 -7.04 -1.90
N PRO A 287 -19.38 -6.39 -0.80
CA PRO A 287 -18.63 -6.53 0.46
C PRO A 287 -18.63 -7.97 0.94
N ALA A 288 -17.48 -8.45 1.36
CA ALA A 288 -17.30 -9.85 1.69
C ALA A 288 -17.52 -10.17 3.17
N PHE A 289 -17.50 -9.16 4.03
CA PHE A 289 -17.45 -9.39 5.47
C PHE A 289 -18.59 -8.78 6.24
N LEU A 290 -19.71 -8.49 5.57
CA LEU A 290 -20.88 -7.94 6.26
C LEU A 290 -21.29 -8.89 7.38
N GLY A 291 -21.71 -8.31 8.51
CA GLY A 291 -22.04 -9.09 9.68
C GLY A 291 -20.91 -9.21 10.69
N ASN A 292 -19.69 -8.83 10.29
CA ASN A 292 -18.54 -8.81 11.18
C ASN A 292 -18.20 -7.38 11.58
N THR A 293 -17.63 -7.22 12.78
CA THR A 293 -17.06 -5.94 13.19
C THR A 293 -15.61 -6.13 13.57
N PHE A 294 -14.86 -5.04 13.52
CA PHE A 294 -13.43 -5.08 13.73
C PHE A 294 -12.99 -4.01 14.71
N ASP A 295 -11.97 -4.32 15.48
CA ASP A 295 -11.42 -3.40 16.48
C ASP A 295 -10.61 -2.29 15.85
N ALA A 296 -10.03 -2.54 14.69
CA ALA A 296 -9.25 -1.56 13.94
C ALA A 296 -9.62 -1.65 12.48
N VAL A 297 -9.96 -0.52 11.88
CA VAL A 297 -10.31 -0.46 10.46
C VAL A 297 -9.43 0.63 9.84
N ILE A 298 -8.60 0.25 8.88
CA ILE A 298 -7.70 1.20 8.22
C ILE A 298 -7.79 1.06 6.71
N ALA A 299 -7.60 2.16 6.01
CA ALA A 299 -7.59 2.15 4.56
C ALA A 299 -6.88 3.36 3.99
N ASN A 300 -6.33 3.17 2.80
CA ASN A 300 -5.87 4.23 1.92
C ASN A 300 -6.57 3.97 0.58
N PRO A 301 -7.87 4.30 0.50
CA PRO A 301 -8.66 3.96 -0.68
C PRO A 301 -8.26 4.80 -1.89
N PRO A 302 -8.65 4.39 -3.09
CA PRO A 302 -8.34 5.21 -4.27
C PRO A 302 -9.05 6.56 -4.16
N TYR A 303 -8.28 7.64 -4.31
CA TYR A 303 -8.79 8.99 -4.09
C TYR A 303 -9.76 9.38 -5.19
N SER A 304 -10.92 9.91 -4.78
CA SER A 304 -11.92 10.45 -5.69
C SER A 304 -12.30 9.49 -6.82
N ALA A 305 -12.35 8.21 -6.50
CA ALA A 305 -12.73 7.20 -7.48
C ALA A 305 -14.22 7.28 -7.77
N LYS A 306 -14.59 6.90 -8.97
CA LYS A 306 -16.00 6.80 -9.33
C LYS A 306 -16.59 5.51 -8.78
N TRP A 307 -17.90 5.56 -8.48
CA TRP A 307 -18.65 4.36 -8.11
C TRP A 307 -20.05 4.49 -8.63
N THR A 308 -20.86 3.43 -8.55
CA THR A 308 -22.18 3.43 -9.18
C THR A 308 -23.16 4.39 -8.51
N ALA A 309 -23.04 4.54 -7.18
CA ALA A 309 -24.04 5.27 -6.38
C ALA A 309 -25.45 4.82 -6.75
N ASP A 310 -25.61 3.52 -6.99
CA ASP A 310 -26.88 2.94 -7.41
C ASP A 310 -27.92 3.14 -6.31
N SER A 311 -29.17 3.39 -6.72
CA SER A 311 -30.24 3.63 -5.75
C SER A 311 -30.47 2.45 -4.81
N LYS A 312 -30.06 1.23 -5.21
CA LYS A 312 -30.16 0.06 -4.31
C LYS A 312 -29.40 0.29 -2.99
N PHE A 313 -28.35 1.12 -3.04
CA PHE A 313 -27.55 1.39 -1.84
C PHE A 313 -28.25 2.28 -0.83
N GLU A 314 -29.34 2.92 -1.21
CA GLU A 314 -30.14 3.70 -0.26
C GLU A 314 -30.73 2.81 0.85
N ASN A 315 -30.93 1.52 0.55
CA ASN A 315 -31.43 0.56 1.53
C ASN A 315 -30.34 -0.33 2.11
N ASP A 316 -29.08 -0.10 1.73
CA ASP A 316 -27.93 -0.84 2.25
C ASP A 316 -27.61 -0.29 3.62
N GLU A 317 -27.44 -1.17 4.61
CA GLU A 317 -27.21 -0.76 6.00
C GLU A 317 -26.00 0.16 6.15
N ARG A 318 -25.00 -0.01 5.28
CA ARG A 318 -23.79 0.83 5.35
C ARG A 318 -24.10 2.30 5.05
N PHE A 319 -25.09 2.56 4.19
CA PHE A 319 -25.33 3.90 3.65
C PHE A 319 -26.68 4.48 4.03
N SER A 320 -27.61 3.66 4.48
CA SER A 320 -28.93 4.15 4.84
C SER A 320 -28.83 4.98 6.14
N GLY A 321 -29.75 5.92 6.28
CA GLY A 321 -29.79 6.74 7.47
C GLY A 321 -28.99 8.02 7.40
N TYR A 322 -28.09 8.15 6.43
CA TYR A 322 -27.29 9.37 6.29
C TYR A 322 -28.01 10.49 5.52
N GLY A 323 -29.07 10.14 4.79
CA GLY A 323 -29.84 11.12 4.03
C GLY A 323 -29.43 11.28 2.59
N LYS A 324 -28.20 10.93 2.25
CA LYS A 324 -27.67 11.03 0.89
C LYS A 324 -26.65 9.94 0.66
N LEU A 325 -26.53 9.48 -0.58
CA LEU A 325 -25.40 8.66 -0.99
C LEU A 325 -24.25 9.58 -1.39
N ALA A 326 -23.02 9.08 -1.22
CA ALA A 326 -21.85 9.79 -1.72
C ALA A 326 -21.97 10.01 -3.23
N PRO A 327 -21.37 11.08 -3.77
CA PRO A 327 -21.51 11.37 -5.19
C PRO A 327 -20.95 10.25 -6.06
N LYS A 328 -21.57 10.03 -7.19
CA LYS A 328 -21.12 9.04 -8.17
C LYS A 328 -19.66 9.31 -8.60
N SER A 329 -19.29 10.57 -8.66
CA SER A 329 -17.96 10.98 -9.12
C SER A 329 -16.88 10.86 -8.05
N LYS A 330 -17.27 10.67 -6.77
CA LYS A 330 -16.31 10.65 -5.67
C LYS A 330 -16.78 9.68 -4.59
N ALA A 331 -16.18 8.50 -4.58
CA ALA A 331 -16.56 7.44 -3.64
C ALA A 331 -15.95 7.63 -2.25
N ASP A 332 -15.22 8.71 -2.02
CA ASP A 332 -14.48 8.90 -0.77
C ASP A 332 -15.35 8.66 0.45
N PHE A 333 -16.52 9.28 0.51
CA PHE A 333 -17.40 9.08 1.66
C PHE A 333 -18.11 7.73 1.65
N ALA A 334 -18.28 7.11 0.49
CA ALA A 334 -18.78 5.74 0.47
C ALA A 334 -17.81 4.80 1.16
N PHE A 335 -16.51 4.99 0.95
CA PHE A 335 -15.51 4.20 1.68
C PHE A 335 -15.54 4.49 3.17
N ILE A 336 -15.70 5.76 3.56
CA ILE A 336 -15.81 6.11 4.98
C ILE A 336 -17.01 5.39 5.61
N GLN A 337 -18.16 5.45 4.94
CA GLN A 337 -19.38 4.82 5.47
C GLN A 337 -19.23 3.31 5.56
N HIS A 338 -18.62 2.70 4.57
CA HIS A 338 -18.32 1.28 4.55
C HIS A 338 -17.46 0.90 5.76
N MET A 339 -16.39 1.66 5.99
CA MET A 339 -15.47 1.40 7.10
C MET A 339 -16.14 1.59 8.45
N VAL A 340 -16.95 2.64 8.59
CA VAL A 340 -17.68 2.90 9.83
C VAL A 340 -18.62 1.74 10.14
N HIS A 341 -19.25 1.18 9.11
CA HIS A 341 -20.15 0.05 9.29
C HIS A 341 -19.43 -1.16 9.89
N TYR A 342 -18.17 -1.38 9.50
CA TYR A 342 -17.38 -2.48 10.04
C TYR A 342 -16.76 -2.20 11.39
N LEU A 343 -16.79 -0.96 11.85
CA LEU A 343 -16.10 -0.57 13.08
C LEU A 343 -16.88 -1.07 14.31
N ASP A 344 -16.17 -1.79 15.17
CA ASP A 344 -16.74 -2.22 16.45
C ASP A 344 -17.01 -1.01 17.34
N ASP A 345 -17.92 -1.17 18.30
CA ASP A 345 -18.29 -0.08 19.20
C ASP A 345 -17.09 0.48 19.96
N GLU A 346 -16.11 -0.36 20.27
CA GLU A 346 -14.90 0.06 20.98
C GLU A 346 -13.71 0.25 20.03
N GLY A 347 -13.93 0.20 18.73
CA GLY A 347 -12.85 0.21 17.76
C GLY A 347 -12.39 1.59 17.34
N THR A 348 -11.28 1.60 16.62
CA THR A 348 -10.70 2.82 16.05
C THR A 348 -10.49 2.64 14.57
N MET A 349 -10.81 3.67 13.80
CA MET A 349 -10.71 3.66 12.35
C MET A 349 -9.83 4.83 11.90
N ALA A 350 -8.95 4.57 10.93
CA ALA A 350 -8.14 5.62 10.33
C ALA A 350 -8.13 5.47 8.82
N VAL A 351 -8.36 6.55 8.10
CA VAL A 351 -8.43 6.53 6.65
C VAL A 351 -7.69 7.72 6.07
N VAL A 352 -6.90 7.46 5.01
CA VAL A 352 -6.14 8.49 4.31
C VAL A 352 -6.93 8.94 3.08
N LEU A 353 -7.18 10.23 2.97
CA LEU A 353 -8.00 10.78 1.89
C LEU A 353 -7.49 12.15 1.48
N PRO A 354 -7.87 12.62 0.27
CA PRO A 354 -7.53 14.01 -0.09
C PRO A 354 -8.34 15.00 0.72
N HIS A 355 -7.83 16.23 0.79
CA HIS A 355 -8.41 17.27 1.64
C HIS A 355 -9.83 17.66 1.26
N GLY A 356 -10.26 17.38 0.03
CA GLY A 356 -11.61 17.72 -0.39
C GLY A 356 -12.70 17.16 0.53
N VAL A 357 -12.45 16.00 1.14
CA VAL A 357 -13.45 15.41 2.05
C VAL A 357 -13.71 16.29 3.27
N LEU A 358 -12.79 17.19 3.58
CA LEU A 358 -12.91 18.04 4.76
C LEU A 358 -13.91 19.18 4.55
N PHE A 359 -14.13 19.60 3.30
CA PHE A 359 -14.89 20.84 3.08
C PHE A 359 -15.91 20.81 1.94
N ARG A 360 -15.88 19.81 1.05
CA ARG A 360 -16.86 19.81 -0.04
C ARG A 360 -18.28 19.70 0.51
N GLY A 361 -19.21 20.40 -0.14
CA GLY A 361 -20.59 20.46 0.30
C GLY A 361 -21.47 19.41 -0.33
N ALA A 362 -22.75 19.75 -0.51
CA ALA A 362 -23.77 18.88 -1.10
C ALA A 362 -23.80 17.53 -0.37
N ALA A 363 -23.83 16.41 -1.10
CA ALA A 363 -23.97 15.09 -0.50
C ALA A 363 -22.85 14.79 0.50
N GLU A 364 -21.61 15.18 0.17
CA GLU A 364 -20.50 14.94 1.09
C GLU A 364 -20.65 15.73 2.39
N GLY A 365 -21.15 16.96 2.29
CA GLY A 365 -21.41 17.76 3.47
C GLY A 365 -22.48 17.15 4.37
N VAL A 366 -23.52 16.59 3.75
CA VAL A 366 -24.59 15.94 4.50
C VAL A 366 -24.04 14.74 5.29
N ILE A 367 -23.26 13.90 4.63
CA ILE A 367 -22.70 12.72 5.26
C ILE A 367 -21.71 13.10 6.36
N ARG A 368 -20.83 14.07 6.08
CA ARG A 368 -19.86 14.54 7.05
C ARG A 368 -20.54 15.08 8.31
N ARG A 369 -21.54 15.94 8.11
CA ARG A 369 -22.27 16.51 9.24
C ARG A 369 -22.95 15.42 10.07
N TYR A 370 -23.55 14.44 9.41
CA TYR A 370 -24.21 13.36 10.12
C TYR A 370 -23.23 12.57 11.01
N LEU A 371 -22.04 12.28 10.48
CA LEU A 371 -21.03 11.56 11.24
C LEU A 371 -20.57 12.33 12.48
N ILE A 372 -20.55 13.65 12.39
CA ILE A 372 -20.07 14.50 13.49
C ILE A 372 -21.21 14.87 14.44
N GLU A 373 -22.28 15.43 13.90
CA GLU A 373 -23.36 15.98 14.72
C GLU A 373 -24.25 14.88 15.30
N GLU A 374 -24.69 13.93 14.45
CA GLU A 374 -25.62 12.91 14.91
C GLU A 374 -24.91 11.76 15.60
N LYS A 375 -23.77 11.33 15.07
CA LYS A 375 -23.10 10.15 15.56
C LYS A 375 -21.94 10.44 16.50
N ASN A 376 -21.34 11.62 16.40
CA ASN A 376 -20.19 11.99 17.24
C ASN A 376 -19.04 10.97 17.08
N TYR A 377 -18.74 10.60 15.84
CA TYR A 377 -17.71 9.57 15.59
C TYR A 377 -16.35 10.15 15.27
N LEU A 378 -16.24 11.43 14.89
CA LEU A 378 -14.96 11.99 14.46
C LEU A 378 -14.05 12.27 15.63
N GLU A 379 -12.88 11.64 15.65
CA GLU A 379 -11.91 11.77 16.74
C GLU A 379 -10.80 12.75 16.40
N ALA A 380 -10.29 12.72 15.15
CA ALA A 380 -9.16 13.57 14.78
C ALA A 380 -9.09 13.76 13.28
N VAL A 381 -8.47 14.88 12.90
CA VAL A 381 -8.15 15.24 11.51
C VAL A 381 -6.66 15.57 11.49
N ILE A 382 -5.89 14.83 10.69
CA ILE A 382 -4.44 15.00 10.64
C ILE A 382 -4.02 15.34 9.21
N GLY A 383 -3.50 16.54 9.02
CA GLY A 383 -3.00 16.96 7.71
C GLY A 383 -1.59 16.51 7.49
N LEU A 384 -1.34 15.89 6.36
CA LEU A 384 -0.03 15.33 6.01
C LEU A 384 0.67 16.21 4.99
N PRO A 385 1.99 16.11 4.86
CA PRO A 385 2.70 16.86 3.83
C PRO A 385 2.27 16.45 2.43
N ALA A 386 2.38 17.38 1.49
CA ALA A 386 2.16 17.09 0.09
C ALA A 386 3.26 16.16 -0.42
N ASN A 387 2.95 15.46 -1.50
CA ASN A 387 3.94 14.71 -2.26
C ASN A 387 4.65 13.62 -1.45
N ILE A 388 3.91 12.93 -0.58
CA ILE A 388 4.49 11.81 0.19
C ILE A 388 4.08 10.44 -0.35
N PHE A 389 3.15 10.39 -1.29
CA PHE A 389 2.70 9.14 -1.89
C PHE A 389 3.13 9.05 -3.35
N TYR A 390 3.42 7.85 -3.81
CA TYR A 390 3.70 7.62 -5.23
C TYR A 390 2.46 7.94 -6.05
N GLY A 391 2.68 8.55 -7.19
CA GLY A 391 1.63 8.75 -8.18
C GLY A 391 0.77 9.98 -7.97
N THR A 392 0.99 10.73 -6.91
CA THR A 392 0.26 11.98 -6.70
C THR A 392 1.08 12.94 -5.86
N SER A 393 0.96 14.22 -6.19
CA SER A 393 1.63 15.26 -5.42
C SER A 393 0.69 15.99 -4.46
N ILE A 394 -0.60 15.65 -4.46
CA ILE A 394 -1.56 16.39 -3.65
C ILE A 394 -1.34 16.13 -2.16
N PRO A 395 -1.65 17.10 -1.32
CA PRO A 395 -1.65 16.85 0.12
C PRO A 395 -2.84 15.99 0.52
N THR A 396 -2.64 15.18 1.54
CA THR A 396 -3.68 14.28 2.04
C THR A 396 -3.86 14.49 3.52
N CYS A 397 -4.87 13.84 4.06
CA CYS A 397 -5.15 13.88 5.49
C CYS A 397 -5.53 12.49 5.98
N ILE A 398 -5.42 12.31 7.28
CA ILE A 398 -5.92 11.13 7.96
C ILE A 398 -7.13 11.55 8.79
N LEU A 399 -8.25 10.85 8.60
CA LEU A 399 -9.42 11.01 9.46
C LEU A 399 -9.45 9.82 10.41
N VAL A 400 -9.61 10.10 11.69
CA VAL A 400 -9.73 9.08 12.72
C VAL A 400 -11.14 9.11 13.28
N PHE A 401 -11.78 7.95 13.33
CA PHE A 401 -13.14 7.82 13.86
C PHE A 401 -13.17 6.79 14.97
N LYS A 402 -14.02 7.04 15.97
CA LYS A 402 -14.32 6.12 17.06
C LYS A 402 -15.80 6.18 17.38
N LYS A 403 -16.40 5.05 17.77
CA LYS A 403 -17.80 5.04 18.18
C LYS A 403 -17.99 5.23 19.68
N CYS A 404 -16.93 5.08 20.47
CA CYS A 404 -17.01 5.13 21.94
C CYS A 404 -16.70 6.50 22.52
N ARG A 405 -16.85 7.55 21.72
CA ARG A 405 -16.56 8.91 22.20
C ARG A 405 -17.60 9.40 23.20
N GLN A 406 -17.14 10.21 24.16
CA GLN A 406 -18.06 10.88 25.08
C GLN A 406 -18.73 12.05 24.39
N GLN A 407 -19.89 12.44 24.92
CA GLN A 407 -20.73 13.46 24.30
C GLN A 407 -20.01 14.80 24.13
N ASP A 408 -19.11 15.13 25.03
CA ASP A 408 -18.40 16.42 25.01
C ASP A 408 -16.93 16.30 24.64
N ASP A 409 -16.52 15.17 24.09
CA ASP A 409 -15.14 15.03 23.65
C ASP A 409 -14.84 16.00 22.51
N ASN A 410 -13.65 16.60 22.54
CA ASN A 410 -13.18 17.46 21.49
C ASN A 410 -12.69 16.64 20.28
N VAL A 411 -12.52 17.33 19.15
CA VAL A 411 -11.93 16.74 17.96
C VAL A 411 -10.54 17.36 17.79
N LEU A 412 -9.53 16.53 17.65
CA LEU A 412 -8.16 17.00 17.52
C LEU A 412 -7.80 17.26 16.07
N PHE A 413 -7.29 18.45 15.78
CA PHE A 413 -6.76 18.79 14.46
C PHE A 413 -5.24 18.89 14.58
N ILE A 414 -4.54 18.22 13.69
CA ILE A 414 -3.07 18.29 13.61
C ILE A 414 -2.70 18.73 12.20
N ASP A 415 -1.83 19.73 12.10
CA ASP A 415 -1.30 20.17 10.81
C ASP A 415 0.17 19.77 10.74
N ALA A 416 0.44 18.61 10.16
CA ALA A 416 1.80 18.12 9.97
C ALA A 416 2.32 18.41 8.56
N SER A 417 1.67 19.30 7.82
CA SER A 417 1.99 19.52 6.42
C SER A 417 3.39 20.10 6.20
N ASN A 418 3.97 20.73 7.20
CA ASN A 418 5.30 21.32 7.09
C ASN A 418 6.41 20.47 7.68
N ASP A 419 6.08 19.29 8.22
CA ASP A 419 7.04 18.39 8.87
C ASP A 419 7.42 17.27 7.92
N PHE A 420 8.45 17.46 7.12
CA PHE A 420 8.88 16.42 6.20
C PHE A 420 10.33 16.62 5.80
N GLU A 421 10.93 15.55 5.30
CA GLU A 421 12.26 15.56 4.70
C GLU A 421 12.10 15.58 3.18
N LYS A 422 12.77 16.52 2.54
CA LYS A 422 12.70 16.60 1.09
C LYS A 422 13.49 15.48 0.45
N GLY A 423 12.87 14.77 -0.51
CA GLY A 423 13.53 13.77 -1.29
C GLY A 423 13.65 14.19 -2.74
N LYS A 424 14.27 13.36 -3.56
CA LYS A 424 14.50 13.69 -4.95
C LYS A 424 13.18 13.80 -5.73
N ASN A 425 12.30 12.81 -5.57
CA ASN A 425 11.04 12.77 -6.30
C ASN A 425 9.82 12.90 -5.41
N GLN A 426 10.00 12.79 -4.11
CA GLN A 426 8.87 12.89 -3.18
C GLN A 426 9.39 13.28 -1.80
N ASN A 427 8.48 13.77 -0.99
CA ASN A 427 8.79 14.10 0.40
C ASN A 427 8.63 12.88 1.28
N HIS A 428 9.29 12.87 2.41
CA HIS A 428 9.26 11.73 3.33
C HIS A 428 8.99 12.20 4.75
N LEU A 429 8.31 11.37 5.52
CA LEU A 429 8.16 11.56 6.95
C LEU A 429 9.24 10.77 7.66
N SER A 430 10.04 11.45 8.47
CA SER A 430 11.01 10.75 9.31
C SER A 430 10.31 10.06 10.47
N ASP A 431 11.04 9.15 11.13
CA ASP A 431 10.48 8.47 12.30
C ASP A 431 10.10 9.48 13.39
N ALA A 432 10.91 10.51 13.57
CA ALA A 432 10.62 11.54 14.58
C ALA A 432 9.37 12.33 14.23
N GLN A 433 9.17 12.62 12.94
CA GLN A 433 7.97 13.35 12.50
C GLN A 433 6.71 12.51 12.67
N VAL A 434 6.79 11.22 12.37
CA VAL A 434 5.68 10.30 12.62
C VAL A 434 5.39 10.22 14.11
N GLU A 435 6.44 10.11 14.91
CA GLU A 435 6.29 10.00 16.38
C GLU A 435 5.63 11.26 16.95
N ARG A 436 5.96 12.43 16.41
CA ARG A 436 5.33 13.66 16.85
C ARG A 436 3.84 13.65 16.62
N ILE A 437 3.41 13.17 15.44
CA ILE A 437 1.98 13.04 15.15
C ILE A 437 1.32 12.11 16.16
N ILE A 438 1.93 10.94 16.39
CA ILE A 438 1.36 9.93 17.28
C ILE A 438 1.27 10.45 18.72
N ASP A 439 2.35 11.06 19.21
CA ASP A 439 2.35 11.60 20.57
C ASP A 439 1.30 12.68 20.74
N THR A 440 1.20 13.59 19.78
CA THR A 440 0.20 14.66 19.84
C THR A 440 -1.20 14.07 19.86
N TYR A 441 -1.44 13.07 19.02
CA TYR A 441 -2.73 12.39 18.98
C TYR A 441 -3.06 11.75 20.34
N LYS A 442 -2.09 11.05 20.92
CA LYS A 442 -2.32 10.37 22.20
C LYS A 442 -2.59 11.36 23.33
N ARG A 443 -1.87 12.48 23.34
CA ARG A 443 -2.03 13.47 24.40
C ARG A 443 -3.20 14.41 24.18
N LYS A 444 -3.73 14.46 22.96
CA LYS A 444 -4.90 15.31 22.63
C LYS A 444 -4.64 16.77 22.96
N GLU A 445 -3.40 17.25 22.79
CA GLU A 445 -3.05 18.58 23.23
C GLU A 445 -3.02 19.59 22.09
N THR A 446 -3.28 20.85 22.47
CA THR A 446 -3.15 21.99 21.57
C THR A 446 -1.70 22.46 21.63
N ILE A 447 -1.05 22.50 20.45
CA ILE A 447 0.31 22.97 20.32
C ILE A 447 0.33 24.11 19.30
N ASP A 448 0.89 25.24 19.70
CA ASP A 448 0.89 26.42 18.86
C ASP A 448 1.43 26.10 17.46
N LYS A 449 0.67 26.51 16.43
CA LYS A 449 1.00 26.34 15.01
C LYS A 449 1.08 24.89 14.55
N TYR A 450 0.62 23.94 15.37
CA TYR A 450 0.70 22.53 15.01
C TYR A 450 -0.59 21.76 15.24
N SER A 451 -1.21 21.94 16.41
CA SER A 451 -2.44 21.19 16.70
C SER A 451 -3.41 22.02 17.50
N TYR A 452 -4.68 21.62 17.44
CA TYR A 452 -5.75 22.31 18.13
C TYR A 452 -6.84 21.33 18.51
N SER A 453 -7.22 21.34 19.78
CA SER A 453 -8.31 20.52 20.29
C SER A 453 -9.60 21.33 20.21
N ALA A 454 -10.41 21.07 19.19
CA ALA A 454 -11.60 21.85 18.90
C ALA A 454 -12.81 21.27 19.61
N THR A 455 -13.65 22.15 20.14
CA THR A 455 -14.94 21.71 20.67
C THR A 455 -15.91 21.41 19.54
N LEU A 456 -16.92 20.61 19.83
CA LEU A 456 -17.97 20.34 18.85
C LEU A 456 -18.72 21.62 18.48
N GLN A 457 -18.84 22.57 19.42
CA GLN A 457 -19.46 23.83 19.12
C GLN A 457 -18.65 24.64 18.10
N GLU A 458 -17.33 24.63 18.22
CA GLU A 458 -16.47 25.30 17.23
C GLU A 458 -16.66 24.69 15.85
N ILE A 459 -16.80 23.39 15.79
CA ILE A 459 -17.01 22.71 14.50
C ILE A 459 -18.39 23.08 13.93
N ALA A 460 -19.41 23.11 14.78
CA ALA A 460 -20.74 23.54 14.35
C ALA A 460 -20.71 25.00 13.87
N ASP A 461 -19.97 25.86 14.55
CA ASP A 461 -19.84 27.27 14.17
C ASP A 461 -19.16 27.43 12.81
N ASN A 462 -18.35 26.45 12.41
CA ASN A 462 -17.74 26.39 11.09
C ASN A 462 -18.60 25.63 10.07
N ASP A 463 -19.84 25.34 10.44
CA ASP A 463 -20.80 24.62 9.59
C ASP A 463 -20.25 23.25 9.17
N TYR A 464 -19.57 22.60 10.11
CA TYR A 464 -18.98 21.26 9.92
C TYR A 464 -17.96 21.20 8.78
N ASN A 465 -17.38 22.35 8.44
CA ASN A 465 -16.23 22.42 7.56
C ASN A 465 -14.99 22.12 8.37
N LEU A 466 -14.23 21.10 7.94
CA LEU A 466 -13.08 20.63 8.69
C LEU A 466 -11.76 21.08 8.09
N ASN A 467 -11.78 22.07 7.22
CA ASN A 467 -10.55 22.57 6.60
C ASN A 467 -9.58 22.98 7.71
N ILE A 468 -8.40 22.37 7.69
CA ILE A 468 -7.48 22.43 8.83
C ILE A 468 -7.08 23.87 9.20
N PRO A 469 -6.78 24.78 8.24
CA PRO A 469 -6.43 26.15 8.63
C PRO A 469 -7.48 26.89 9.45
N ARG A 470 -8.73 26.43 9.44
CA ARG A 470 -9.75 27.03 10.29
C ARG A 470 -9.53 26.74 11.78
N TYR A 471 -8.71 25.73 12.08
CA TYR A 471 -8.49 25.27 13.44
C TYR A 471 -7.04 25.39 13.88
N VAL A 472 -6.11 25.18 12.97
CA VAL A 472 -4.69 25.28 13.27
C VAL A 472 -4.12 26.44 12.44
N ASP A 473 -3.73 27.50 13.13
CA ASP A 473 -3.20 28.69 12.47
C ASP A 473 -1.69 28.60 12.42
N THR A 474 -1.19 28.27 11.23
CA THR A 474 0.26 28.16 11.03
C THR A 474 0.89 29.49 10.58
N PHE A 475 0.09 30.54 10.52
CA PHE A 475 0.58 31.85 10.07
C PHE A 475 1.71 32.33 10.96
N GLU A 476 2.78 32.78 10.34
CA GLU A 476 3.88 33.43 11.04
C GLU A 476 4.02 34.83 10.48
N GLU A 477 4.18 35.79 11.40
CA GLU A 477 4.30 37.18 11.01
C GLU A 477 5.60 37.34 10.24
N GLU A 478 5.48 37.87 9.01
CA GLU A 478 6.67 38.11 8.21
C GLU A 478 7.44 39.32 8.75
N ALA A 479 8.75 39.23 8.64
CA ALA A 479 9.58 40.34 9.00
C ALA A 479 9.23 41.56 8.12
N PRO A 480 9.29 42.76 8.66
CA PRO A 480 9.01 43.94 7.85
C PRO A 480 9.92 43.97 6.62
N ILE A 481 9.36 44.38 5.49
CA ILE A 481 10.13 44.50 4.26
C ILE A 481 11.06 45.70 4.38
N ASP A 482 12.36 45.44 4.16
CA ASP A 482 13.35 46.51 4.07
C ASP A 482 13.32 47.06 2.65
N LEU A 483 12.62 48.17 2.47
CA LEU A 483 12.44 48.74 1.13
C LEU A 483 13.76 49.17 0.51
N ASP A 484 14.71 49.65 1.33
CA ASP A 484 16.02 50.02 0.82
C ASP A 484 16.74 48.81 0.25
N GLN A 485 16.68 47.68 0.98
CA GLN A 485 17.32 46.47 0.50
C GLN A 485 16.64 45.94 -0.77
N VAL A 486 15.32 46.04 -0.84
CA VAL A 486 14.57 45.60 -2.03
C VAL A 486 14.99 46.46 -3.22
N GLN A 487 15.11 47.77 -3.04
CA GLN A 487 15.52 48.66 -4.13
C GLN A 487 16.93 48.32 -4.59
N GLN A 488 17.83 48.02 -3.64
CA GLN A 488 19.20 47.65 -4.00
C GLN A 488 19.22 46.34 -4.77
N ASP A 489 18.43 45.36 -4.33
CA ASP A 489 18.32 44.08 -5.01
C ASP A 489 17.80 44.25 -6.42
N LEU A 490 16.79 45.11 -6.61
CA LEU A 490 16.25 45.39 -7.94
C LEU A 490 17.29 46.01 -8.84
N LYS A 491 18.07 46.96 -8.31
CA LYS A 491 19.16 47.59 -9.10
C LYS A 491 20.17 46.54 -9.52
N ASN A 492 20.53 45.63 -8.60
CA ASN A 492 21.50 44.59 -8.89
C ASN A 492 20.97 43.67 -9.97
N ILE A 493 19.69 43.31 -9.90
CA ILE A 493 19.05 42.44 -10.90
C ILE A 493 19.03 43.11 -12.25
N ASP A 494 18.66 44.41 -12.30
CA ASP A 494 18.66 45.15 -13.54
C ASP A 494 20.04 45.19 -14.17
N LYS A 495 21.06 45.36 -13.35
CA LYS A 495 22.44 45.38 -13.83
C LYS A 495 22.81 44.03 -14.44
N GLU A 496 22.44 42.94 -13.75
CA GLU A 496 22.70 41.58 -14.27
C GLU A 496 21.98 41.34 -15.57
N ILE A 497 20.73 41.81 -15.70
CA ILE A 497 19.97 41.66 -16.92
C ILE A 497 20.66 42.40 -18.06
N ALA A 498 21.12 43.64 -17.81
CA ALA A 498 21.80 44.43 -18.83
C ALA A 498 23.08 43.73 -19.30
N GLU A 499 23.85 43.16 -18.36
CA GLU A 499 25.07 42.43 -18.71
C GLU A 499 24.77 41.21 -19.57
N ILE A 500 23.72 40.47 -19.21
CA ILE A 500 23.32 39.29 -19.97
C ILE A 500 22.87 39.71 -21.37
N GLU A 501 22.10 40.78 -21.48
CA GLU A 501 21.65 41.27 -22.78
C GLU A 501 22.83 41.64 -23.67
N GLN A 502 23.87 42.27 -23.10
CA GLN A 502 25.07 42.59 -23.85
C GLN A 502 25.75 41.33 -24.37
N GLU A 503 25.83 40.30 -23.52
CA GLU A 503 26.43 39.01 -23.93
C GLU A 503 25.64 38.36 -25.05
N ILE A 504 24.29 38.36 -24.92
CA ILE A 504 23.44 37.78 -25.94
C ILE A 504 23.63 38.53 -27.27
N ASN A 505 23.64 39.86 -27.23
CA ASN A 505 23.82 40.64 -28.44
C ASN A 505 25.16 40.37 -29.09
N ALA A 506 26.22 40.23 -28.29
CA ALA A 506 27.55 39.89 -28.82
C ALA A 506 27.53 38.56 -29.55
N TYR A 507 26.89 37.54 -28.93
CA TYR A 507 26.77 36.23 -29.59
C TYR A 507 25.96 36.30 -30.86
N LEU A 508 24.87 37.08 -30.86
CA LEU A 508 24.02 37.21 -32.03
C LEU A 508 24.79 37.89 -33.16
N LYS A 509 25.64 38.88 -32.86
CA LYS A 509 26.49 39.51 -33.88
C LYS A 509 27.48 38.52 -34.42
N GLU A 510 28.10 37.68 -33.56
CA GLU A 510 29.03 36.65 -34.03
C GLU A 510 28.33 35.70 -34.98
N LEU A 511 27.07 35.35 -34.69
CA LEU A 511 26.31 34.44 -35.53
C LEU A 511 25.74 35.08 -36.78
N GLY A 512 25.90 36.40 -36.95
CA GLY A 512 25.39 37.10 -38.10
C GLY A 512 23.91 37.42 -38.06
N VAL A 513 23.29 37.22 -36.90
CA VAL A 513 21.84 37.49 -36.72
C VAL A 513 21.58 39.00 -36.55
N LEU A 514 22.48 39.68 -35.82
CA LEU A 514 22.43 41.12 -35.64
C LEU A 514 23.55 41.77 -36.42
N LYS A 515 23.26 42.95 -37.01
CA LYS A 515 24.26 43.70 -37.74
C LYS A 515 24.96 44.68 -36.79
N ASP A 516 26.25 44.87 -37.05
CA ASP A 516 26.99 45.96 -36.39
C ASP A 516 26.49 47.31 -36.87
N GLU A 517 26.40 48.27 -35.96
CA GLU A 517 25.98 49.62 -36.32
C GLU A 517 27.16 50.56 -36.34
#